data_e4096828eb65dc6c6ffe92dc9ee8c5c0
#
_entry.id   e4096828eb65dc6c6ffe92dc9ee8c5c0
#
_cell.length_a   1.000
_cell.length_b   1.000
_cell.length_c   1.000
_cell.angle_alpha   90.00
_cell.angle_beta   90.00
_cell.angle_gamma   90.00
#
_symmetry.space_group_name_H-M   'P 1'
#
loop_
_entity.id
_entity.type
_entity.pdbx_description
1 polymer ?
#
loop_
_entity_poly.entity_id
_entity_poly.type
_entity_poly.pdbx_seq_one_letter_code
_entity_poly.pdbx_strand_id
1 'polypeptide(L)'
;GGETSGTTFWFYVLPLGFLLTQYTITGFDACAHMSEETKGAEHSAARGLWQAIFYSAIGGWILLLAFLYAVQDAEAVTAGGGGVAVIFAQALSAKWAGVVLLIASFGQMFCATSALTSASRMMFAFSRDGAVPGSKLWAKVDKNKVPKNAVLACAAVALTITLPALVEVNIGSADAPIVVPTAFYAVTSITVIGLYLAFMVPIYQRLRMGDKFKTGSWNLGSKYKWMAPIAIAEIVIICIYFIMPTTPMGWPTSDSFDIKFVNYAPVLVGGSMLLLWIWWHLSVKKWFTGPKSTI
;
A
#
# COMPACT_ATOMS: atom_id res chain seq x y z
N GLY A 1 -4.65 8.55 26.73
CA GLY A 1 -5.67 9.51 26.43
C GLY A 1 -5.18 10.42 25.31
N GLY A 2 -5.70 10.21 24.10
CA GLY A 2 -5.35 11.10 23.00
C GLY A 2 -6.03 12.45 23.16
N GLU A 3 -5.39 13.51 22.67
CA GLU A 3 -6.04 14.82 22.57
C GLU A 3 -7.25 14.70 21.62
N THR A 4 -8.42 15.07 22.13
CA THR A 4 -9.69 15.01 21.39
C THR A 4 -10.13 16.37 20.87
N SER A 5 -9.31 17.41 21.08
CA SER A 5 -9.59 18.79 20.66
C SER A 5 -8.30 19.58 20.45
N GLY A 6 -8.42 20.74 19.83
CA GLY A 6 -7.29 21.62 19.58
C GLY A 6 -6.56 21.37 18.25
N THR A 7 -5.54 22.16 18.01
CA THR A 7 -4.79 22.16 16.72
C THR A 7 -4.11 20.82 16.47
N THR A 8 -3.53 20.21 17.50
CA THR A 8 -2.87 18.89 17.41
C THR A 8 -3.85 17.80 16.97
N PHE A 9 -5.07 17.80 17.50
CA PHE A 9 -6.08 16.84 17.06
C PHE A 9 -6.38 16.98 15.56
N TRP A 10 -6.69 18.18 15.09
CA TRP A 10 -7.13 18.40 13.71
C TRP A 10 -6.04 18.20 12.67
N PHE A 11 -4.78 18.58 12.97
CA PHE A 11 -3.68 18.54 12.00
C PHE A 11 -2.71 17.36 12.17
N TYR A 12 -2.87 16.57 13.23
CA TYR A 12 -2.01 15.40 13.45
C TYR A 12 -2.83 14.13 13.75
N VAL A 13 -3.63 14.11 14.83
CA VAL A 13 -4.30 12.87 15.27
C VAL A 13 -5.36 12.42 14.26
N LEU A 14 -6.23 13.34 13.83
CA LEU A 14 -7.30 13.03 12.88
C LEU A 14 -6.77 12.54 11.52
N PRO A 15 -5.79 13.22 10.88
CA PRO A 15 -5.21 12.72 9.63
C PRO A 15 -4.51 11.36 9.76
N LEU A 16 -3.85 11.06 10.88
CA LEU A 16 -3.29 9.74 11.13
C LEU A 16 -4.37 8.64 11.11
N GLY A 17 -5.58 8.94 11.58
CA GLY A 17 -6.71 8.01 11.52
C GLY A 17 -7.11 7.61 10.09
N PHE A 18 -6.84 8.43 9.07
CA PHE A 18 -7.14 8.11 7.68
C PHE A 18 -6.07 7.23 7.00
N LEU A 19 -4.88 7.05 7.59
CA LEU A 19 -3.80 6.30 6.97
C LEU A 19 -4.18 4.84 6.69
N LEU A 20 -4.93 4.21 7.60
CA LEU A 20 -5.41 2.85 7.40
C LEU A 20 -6.36 2.74 6.20
N THR A 21 -7.22 3.74 6.01
CA THR A 21 -8.12 3.82 4.85
C THR A 21 -7.33 3.99 3.55
N GLN A 22 -6.30 4.82 3.56
CA GLN A 22 -5.41 5.02 2.41
C GLN A 22 -4.68 3.71 2.05
N TYR A 23 -4.19 2.96 3.03
CA TYR A 23 -3.62 1.64 2.80
C TYR A 23 -4.66 0.67 2.22
N THR A 24 -5.86 0.64 2.76
CA THR A 24 -6.92 -0.30 2.35
C THR A 24 -7.37 -0.08 0.90
N ILE A 25 -7.32 1.16 0.40
CA ILE A 25 -7.69 1.49 -0.98
C ILE A 25 -6.57 1.15 -1.98
N THR A 26 -5.33 0.97 -1.56
CA THR A 26 -4.22 0.61 -2.47
C THR A 26 -4.47 -0.71 -3.18
N GLY A 27 -3.82 -0.91 -4.34
CA GLY A 27 -3.99 -2.10 -5.17
C GLY A 27 -5.02 -1.93 -6.30
N PHE A 28 -5.65 -0.76 -6.44
CA PHE A 28 -6.52 -0.43 -7.58
C PHE A 28 -5.79 -0.47 -8.92
N ASP A 29 -4.47 -0.30 -8.91
CA ASP A 29 -3.56 -0.37 -10.04
C ASP A 29 -3.38 -1.79 -10.61
N ALA A 30 -3.86 -2.84 -9.94
CA ALA A 30 -3.84 -4.21 -10.43
C ALA A 30 -4.40 -4.34 -11.86
N CYS A 31 -5.45 -3.56 -12.18
CA CYS A 31 -6.03 -3.49 -13.53
C CYS A 31 -5.01 -2.99 -14.58
N ALA A 32 -4.11 -2.07 -14.22
CA ALA A 32 -3.07 -1.58 -15.13
C ALA A 32 -2.00 -2.64 -15.38
N HIS A 33 -1.60 -3.38 -14.35
CA HIS A 33 -0.61 -4.47 -14.49
C HIS A 33 -1.12 -5.64 -15.32
N MET A 34 -2.44 -5.81 -15.42
CA MET A 34 -3.10 -6.83 -16.23
C MET A 34 -3.50 -6.34 -17.63
N SER A 35 -3.17 -5.11 -18.00
CA SER A 35 -3.62 -4.49 -19.26
C SER A 35 -3.13 -5.24 -20.50
N GLU A 36 -1.92 -5.80 -20.49
CA GLU A 36 -1.38 -6.56 -21.62
C GLU A 36 -2.14 -7.89 -21.86
N GLU A 37 -2.82 -8.42 -20.84
CA GLU A 37 -3.60 -9.66 -20.93
C GLU A 37 -5.11 -9.39 -21.12
N THR A 38 -5.53 -8.10 -21.14
CA THR A 38 -6.94 -7.69 -21.15
C THR A 38 -7.36 -7.17 -22.53
N LYS A 39 -8.42 -7.73 -23.08
CA LYS A 39 -9.02 -7.23 -24.36
C LYS A 39 -9.65 -5.86 -24.14
N GLY A 40 -9.35 -4.90 -25.03
CA GLY A 40 -9.86 -3.54 -24.93
C GLY A 40 -9.37 -2.81 -23.67
N ALA A 41 -8.14 -3.07 -23.24
CA ALA A 41 -7.53 -2.56 -22.01
C ALA A 41 -7.57 -1.03 -21.93
N GLU A 42 -7.48 -0.32 -23.03
CA GLU A 42 -7.54 1.14 -23.10
C GLU A 42 -8.79 1.75 -22.43
N HIS A 43 -9.90 1.03 -22.43
CA HIS A 43 -11.13 1.42 -21.75
C HIS A 43 -11.38 0.60 -20.48
N SER A 44 -11.21 -0.72 -20.54
CA SER A 44 -11.55 -1.62 -19.42
C SER A 44 -10.59 -1.46 -18.25
N ALA A 45 -9.27 -1.30 -18.48
CA ALA A 45 -8.32 -1.06 -17.40
C ALA A 45 -8.56 0.31 -16.73
N ALA A 46 -8.77 1.37 -17.52
CA ALA A 46 -9.08 2.69 -16.99
C ALA A 46 -10.38 2.71 -16.17
N ARG A 47 -11.43 2.01 -16.62
CA ARG A 47 -12.67 1.85 -15.86
C ARG A 47 -12.43 1.04 -14.57
N GLY A 48 -11.69 -0.04 -14.66
CA GLY A 48 -11.35 -0.88 -13.50
C GLY A 48 -10.67 -0.09 -12.39
N LEU A 49 -9.71 0.77 -12.74
CA LEU A 49 -8.99 1.63 -11.79
C LEU A 49 -9.94 2.49 -10.94
N TRP A 50 -10.77 3.32 -11.57
CA TRP A 50 -11.65 4.20 -10.80
C TRP A 50 -12.82 3.47 -10.14
N GLN A 51 -13.33 2.40 -10.76
CA GLN A 51 -14.40 1.58 -10.18
C GLN A 51 -13.92 0.83 -8.95
N ALA A 52 -12.69 0.31 -8.96
CA ALA A 52 -12.08 -0.33 -7.79
C ALA A 52 -12.08 0.63 -6.58
N ILE A 53 -11.66 1.88 -6.78
CA ILE A 53 -11.67 2.89 -5.72
C ILE A 53 -13.11 3.21 -5.30
N PHE A 54 -14.00 3.48 -6.24
CA PHE A 54 -15.36 3.93 -5.96
C PHE A 54 -16.18 2.90 -5.18
N TYR A 55 -16.20 1.64 -5.65
CA TYR A 55 -16.95 0.59 -4.97
C TYR A 55 -16.32 0.18 -3.65
N SER A 56 -14.98 0.16 -3.56
CA SER A 56 -14.29 -0.11 -2.31
C SER A 56 -14.51 0.98 -1.27
N ALA A 57 -14.58 2.25 -1.68
CA ALA A 57 -14.88 3.35 -0.78
C ALA A 57 -16.30 3.25 -0.20
N ILE A 58 -17.31 2.98 -1.04
CA ILE A 58 -18.69 2.82 -0.59
C ILE A 58 -18.84 1.60 0.31
N GLY A 59 -18.38 0.43 -0.15
CA GLY A 59 -18.49 -0.81 0.61
C GLY A 59 -17.71 -0.75 1.92
N GLY A 60 -16.50 -0.19 1.88
CA GLY A 60 -15.67 0.01 3.06
C GLY A 60 -16.28 0.98 4.07
N TRP A 61 -16.89 2.07 3.59
CA TRP A 61 -17.60 3.02 4.47
C TRP A 61 -18.79 2.36 5.19
N ILE A 62 -19.61 1.59 4.46
CA ILE A 62 -20.73 0.84 5.08
C ILE A 62 -20.20 -0.15 6.11
N LEU A 63 -19.12 -0.85 5.80
CA LEU A 63 -18.50 -1.81 6.71
C LEU A 63 -17.94 -1.14 7.97
N LEU A 64 -17.25 0.00 7.81
CA LEU A 64 -16.72 0.77 8.94
C LEU A 64 -17.84 1.29 9.85
N LEU A 65 -18.96 1.75 9.29
CA LEU A 65 -20.13 2.13 10.08
C LEU A 65 -20.70 0.93 10.85
N ALA A 66 -20.79 -0.24 10.21
CA ALA A 66 -21.24 -1.45 10.88
C ALA A 66 -20.32 -1.83 12.07
N PHE A 67 -19.01 -1.71 11.92
CA PHE A 67 -18.07 -1.95 13.03
C PHE A 67 -18.22 -0.90 14.12
N LEU A 68 -18.36 0.37 13.77
CA LEU A 68 -18.54 1.45 14.75
C LEU A 68 -19.79 1.24 15.61
N TYR A 69 -20.91 0.86 14.98
CA TYR A 69 -22.15 0.57 15.70
C TYR A 69 -22.12 -0.77 16.48
N ALA A 70 -21.21 -1.68 16.13
CA ALA A 70 -21.02 -2.96 16.82
C ALA A 70 -20.16 -2.84 18.10
N VAL A 71 -19.43 -1.74 18.28
CA VAL A 71 -18.63 -1.48 19.49
C VAL A 71 -19.55 -1.32 20.69
N GLN A 72 -19.39 -2.19 21.69
CA GLN A 72 -20.14 -2.13 22.96
C GLN A 72 -19.29 -1.55 24.09
N ASP A 73 -17.99 -1.86 24.10
CA ASP A 73 -17.01 -1.37 25.06
C ASP A 73 -15.80 -0.83 24.30
N ALA A 74 -15.71 0.50 24.20
CA ALA A 74 -14.64 1.18 23.48
C ALA A 74 -13.30 1.10 24.22
N GLU A 75 -13.31 1.01 25.56
CA GLU A 75 -12.08 0.88 26.34
C GLU A 75 -11.45 -0.49 26.11
N ALA A 76 -12.25 -1.56 26.11
CA ALA A 76 -11.77 -2.91 25.80
C ALA A 76 -11.25 -3.04 24.37
N VAL A 77 -11.89 -2.38 23.39
CA VAL A 77 -11.39 -2.36 22.00
C VAL A 77 -10.04 -1.65 21.94
N THR A 78 -9.87 -0.52 22.61
CA THR A 78 -8.62 0.24 22.64
C THR A 78 -7.52 -0.54 23.36
N ALA A 79 -7.82 -1.15 24.49
CA ALA A 79 -6.88 -2.00 25.24
C ALA A 79 -6.45 -3.24 24.46
N GLY A 80 -7.36 -3.80 23.65
CA GLY A 80 -7.08 -4.91 22.74
C GLY A 80 -6.35 -4.52 21.44
N GLY A 81 -5.75 -3.32 21.38
CA GLY A 81 -5.03 -2.84 20.20
C GLY A 81 -5.92 -2.39 19.03
N GLY A 82 -7.22 -2.14 19.29
CA GLY A 82 -8.17 -1.67 18.27
C GLY A 82 -8.56 -2.73 17.22
N GLY A 83 -8.30 -4.01 17.50
CA GLY A 83 -8.57 -5.08 16.56
C GLY A 83 -10.05 -5.40 16.38
N VAL A 84 -10.49 -5.62 15.14
CA VAL A 84 -11.89 -6.00 14.82
C VAL A 84 -12.33 -7.30 15.47
N ALA A 85 -11.41 -8.20 15.82
CA ALA A 85 -11.69 -9.43 16.53
C ALA A 85 -12.34 -9.19 17.91
N VAL A 86 -11.92 -8.13 18.62
CA VAL A 86 -12.51 -7.71 19.91
C VAL A 86 -13.94 -7.24 19.71
N ILE A 87 -14.20 -6.45 18.66
CA ILE A 87 -15.55 -5.98 18.30
C ILE A 87 -16.46 -7.18 18.01
N PHE A 88 -15.99 -8.15 17.25
CA PHE A 88 -16.77 -9.35 16.95
C PHE A 88 -17.06 -10.20 18.20
N ALA A 89 -16.08 -10.30 19.12
CA ALA A 89 -16.27 -11.02 20.38
C ALA A 89 -17.31 -10.33 21.29
N GLN A 90 -17.43 -9.00 21.23
CA GLN A 90 -18.44 -8.25 21.99
C GLN A 90 -19.83 -8.36 21.36
N ALA A 91 -19.93 -8.28 20.04
CA ALA A 91 -21.20 -8.14 19.33
C ALA A 91 -21.82 -9.49 18.89
N LEU A 92 -21.01 -10.53 18.76
CA LEU A 92 -21.43 -11.81 18.18
C LEU A 92 -21.14 -12.97 19.14
N SER A 93 -21.90 -14.06 19.01
CA SER A 93 -21.49 -15.31 19.65
C SER A 93 -20.19 -15.86 19.03
N ALA A 94 -19.42 -16.64 19.78
CA ALA A 94 -18.14 -17.21 19.33
C ALA A 94 -18.24 -17.92 17.97
N LYS A 95 -19.35 -18.62 17.71
CA LYS A 95 -19.61 -19.29 16.43
C LYS A 95 -19.70 -18.28 15.27
N TRP A 96 -20.47 -17.23 15.41
CA TRP A 96 -20.68 -16.23 14.37
C TRP A 96 -19.45 -15.34 14.19
N ALA A 97 -18.75 -15.00 15.28
CA ALA A 97 -17.45 -14.31 15.19
C ALA A 97 -16.44 -15.14 14.38
N GLY A 98 -16.37 -16.46 14.63
CA GLY A 98 -15.52 -17.36 13.84
C GLY A 98 -15.89 -17.42 12.35
N VAL A 99 -17.19 -17.42 12.01
CA VAL A 99 -17.65 -17.40 10.61
C VAL A 99 -17.23 -16.11 9.91
N VAL A 100 -17.42 -14.95 10.55
CA VAL A 100 -17.02 -13.64 9.98
C VAL A 100 -15.52 -13.57 9.78
N LEU A 101 -14.72 -14.02 10.76
CA LEU A 101 -13.26 -14.06 10.64
C LEU A 101 -12.80 -15.01 9.54
N LEU A 102 -13.48 -16.13 9.35
CA LEU A 102 -13.20 -17.06 8.26
C LEU A 102 -13.46 -16.40 6.89
N ILE A 103 -14.59 -15.70 6.73
CA ILE A 103 -14.91 -14.95 5.50
C ILE A 103 -13.84 -13.87 5.25
N ALA A 104 -13.44 -13.12 6.29
CA ALA A 104 -12.38 -12.13 6.18
C ALA A 104 -11.04 -12.76 5.75
N SER A 105 -10.70 -13.93 6.27
CA SER A 105 -9.48 -14.66 5.90
C SER A 105 -9.48 -15.08 4.42
N PHE A 106 -10.61 -15.54 3.89
CA PHE A 106 -10.74 -15.79 2.45
C PHE A 106 -10.60 -14.52 1.62
N GLY A 107 -11.20 -13.41 2.07
CA GLY A 107 -11.01 -12.10 1.44
C GLY A 107 -9.54 -11.69 1.36
N GLN A 108 -8.77 -11.86 2.44
CA GLN A 108 -7.34 -11.61 2.47
C GLN A 108 -6.54 -12.51 1.52
N MET A 109 -6.93 -13.78 1.40
CA MET A 109 -6.31 -14.71 0.45
C MET A 109 -6.51 -14.26 -1.01
N PHE A 110 -7.69 -13.78 -1.38
CA PHE A 110 -7.95 -13.20 -2.70
C PHE A 110 -7.13 -11.91 -2.92
N CYS A 111 -7.03 -11.05 -1.92
CA CYS A 111 -6.21 -9.85 -1.96
C CYS A 111 -4.73 -10.21 -2.20
N ALA A 112 -4.18 -11.15 -1.44
CA ALA A 112 -2.80 -11.63 -1.60
C ALA A 112 -2.55 -12.22 -2.99
N THR A 113 -3.52 -12.98 -3.53
CA THR A 113 -3.44 -13.56 -4.88
C THR A 113 -3.39 -12.45 -5.95
N SER A 114 -4.23 -11.42 -5.82
CA SER A 114 -4.26 -10.27 -6.73
C SER A 114 -2.95 -9.47 -6.68
N ALA A 115 -2.42 -9.23 -5.47
CA ALA A 115 -1.15 -8.55 -5.27
C ALA A 115 0.02 -9.33 -5.89
N LEU A 116 0.08 -10.65 -5.67
CA LEU A 116 1.10 -11.53 -6.26
C LEU A 116 1.00 -11.55 -7.79
N THR A 117 -0.22 -11.56 -8.32
CA THR A 117 -0.47 -11.49 -9.76
C THR A 117 0.10 -10.20 -10.34
N SER A 118 -0.25 -9.04 -9.78
CA SER A 118 0.23 -7.73 -10.23
C SER A 118 1.75 -7.62 -10.12
N ALA A 119 2.34 -7.97 -8.98
CA ALA A 119 3.79 -7.91 -8.76
C ALA A 119 4.56 -8.79 -9.74
N SER A 120 4.07 -10.01 -10.01
CA SER A 120 4.72 -10.93 -10.95
C SER A 120 4.65 -10.45 -12.39
N ARG A 121 3.55 -9.80 -12.83
CA ARG A 121 3.45 -9.17 -14.16
C ARG A 121 4.38 -7.98 -14.29
N MET A 122 4.45 -7.15 -13.27
CA MET A 122 5.39 -6.04 -13.24
C MET A 122 6.84 -6.53 -13.30
N MET A 123 7.20 -7.53 -12.50
CA MET A 123 8.54 -8.14 -12.56
C MET A 123 8.84 -8.74 -13.93
N PHE A 124 7.88 -9.41 -14.56
CA PHE A 124 7.99 -9.94 -15.91
C PHE A 124 8.24 -8.83 -16.93
N ALA A 125 7.44 -7.74 -16.91
CA ALA A 125 7.55 -6.62 -17.84
C ALA A 125 8.92 -5.93 -17.72
N PHE A 126 9.37 -5.60 -16.51
CA PHE A 126 10.70 -5.05 -16.27
C PHE A 126 11.82 -5.99 -16.73
N SER A 127 11.64 -7.29 -16.57
CA SER A 127 12.63 -8.29 -17.00
C SER A 127 12.65 -8.43 -18.52
N ARG A 128 11.49 -8.39 -19.19
CA ARG A 128 11.39 -8.37 -20.67
C ARG A 128 12.15 -7.18 -21.24
N ASP A 129 12.00 -6.02 -20.60
CA ASP A 129 12.69 -4.79 -21.00
C ASP A 129 14.18 -4.79 -20.62
N GLY A 130 14.62 -5.77 -19.83
CA GLY A 130 16.01 -5.92 -19.39
C GLY A 130 16.38 -5.05 -18.20
N ALA A 131 15.42 -4.46 -17.49
CA ALA A 131 15.64 -3.50 -16.41
C ALA A 131 16.02 -4.14 -15.06
N VAL A 132 15.94 -5.46 -14.90
CA VAL A 132 16.16 -6.16 -13.63
C VAL A 132 17.33 -7.13 -13.76
N PRO A 133 18.19 -7.29 -12.73
CA PRO A 133 19.20 -8.34 -12.70
C PRO A 133 18.58 -9.72 -12.89
N GLY A 134 19.21 -10.56 -13.72
CA GLY A 134 18.66 -11.88 -14.03
C GLY A 134 17.43 -11.87 -14.96
N SER A 135 17.22 -10.81 -15.71
CA SER A 135 16.07 -10.62 -16.63
C SER A 135 15.73 -11.84 -17.47
N LYS A 136 16.74 -12.57 -17.98
CA LYS A 136 16.53 -13.81 -18.76
C LYS A 136 15.83 -14.91 -17.98
N LEU A 137 15.95 -14.94 -16.66
CA LEU A 137 15.31 -15.92 -15.81
C LEU A 137 13.84 -15.55 -15.52
N TRP A 138 13.62 -14.28 -15.20
CA TRP A 138 12.30 -13.78 -14.78
C TRP A 138 11.35 -13.53 -15.95
N ALA A 139 11.91 -13.24 -17.16
CA ALA A 139 11.13 -13.10 -18.38
C ALA A 139 10.72 -14.44 -19.02
N LYS A 140 11.10 -15.57 -18.43
CA LYS A 140 10.66 -16.88 -18.92
C LYS A 140 9.19 -17.10 -18.60
N VAL A 141 8.40 -17.45 -19.63
CA VAL A 141 7.01 -17.93 -19.50
C VAL A 141 6.95 -19.43 -19.72
N ASP A 142 6.00 -20.06 -19.05
CA ASP A 142 5.70 -21.48 -19.29
C ASP A 142 4.79 -21.70 -20.51
N LYS A 143 4.41 -22.94 -20.78
CA LYS A 143 3.52 -23.31 -21.89
C LYS A 143 2.12 -22.66 -21.81
N ASN A 144 1.70 -22.25 -20.62
CA ASN A 144 0.45 -21.53 -20.37
C ASN A 144 0.63 -19.99 -20.39
N LYS A 145 1.78 -19.49 -20.86
CA LYS A 145 2.16 -18.07 -20.89
C LYS A 145 2.24 -17.41 -19.48
N VAL A 146 2.40 -18.21 -18.43
CA VAL A 146 2.54 -17.70 -17.05
C VAL A 146 4.02 -17.50 -16.73
N PRO A 147 4.44 -16.34 -16.19
CA PRO A 147 5.83 -16.07 -15.77
C PRO A 147 6.13 -16.76 -14.42
N LYS A 148 6.16 -18.10 -14.41
CA LYS A 148 6.29 -18.92 -13.21
C LYS A 148 7.46 -18.52 -12.31
N ASN A 149 8.62 -18.22 -12.91
CA ASN A 149 9.80 -17.85 -12.14
C ASN A 149 9.61 -16.49 -11.44
N ALA A 150 8.96 -15.52 -12.10
CA ALA A 150 8.64 -14.24 -11.49
C ALA A 150 7.63 -14.41 -10.35
N VAL A 151 6.60 -15.26 -10.51
CA VAL A 151 5.62 -15.57 -9.46
C VAL A 151 6.32 -16.16 -8.23
N LEU A 152 7.17 -17.17 -8.42
CA LEU A 152 7.88 -17.83 -7.32
C LEU A 152 8.85 -16.86 -6.61
N ALA A 153 9.55 -16.02 -7.38
CA ALA A 153 10.44 -15.02 -6.80
C ALA A 153 9.67 -13.98 -5.98
N CYS A 154 8.58 -13.43 -6.52
CA CYS A 154 7.73 -12.47 -5.79
C CYS A 154 7.16 -13.11 -4.51
N ALA A 155 6.70 -14.36 -4.58
CA ALA A 155 6.19 -15.07 -3.42
C ALA A 155 7.28 -15.29 -2.35
N ALA A 156 8.48 -15.70 -2.76
CA ALA A 156 9.62 -15.90 -1.85
C ALA A 156 10.04 -14.59 -1.16
N VAL A 157 10.12 -13.50 -1.93
CA VAL A 157 10.42 -12.16 -1.36
C VAL A 157 9.33 -11.72 -0.40
N ALA A 158 8.05 -11.89 -0.77
CA ALA A 158 6.93 -11.54 0.10
C ALA A 158 6.99 -12.30 1.42
N LEU A 159 7.20 -13.63 1.39
CA LEU A 159 7.37 -14.43 2.59
C LEU A 159 8.56 -13.97 3.43
N THR A 160 9.69 -13.65 2.81
CA THR A 160 10.89 -13.18 3.53
C THR A 160 10.62 -11.84 4.22
N ILE A 161 9.93 -10.92 3.56
CA ILE A 161 9.60 -9.60 4.13
C ILE A 161 8.60 -9.72 5.29
N THR A 162 7.77 -10.75 5.31
CA THR A 162 6.80 -10.97 6.39
C THR A 162 7.39 -11.68 7.62
N LEU A 163 8.56 -12.32 7.51
CA LEU A 163 9.19 -13.01 8.65
C LEU A 163 9.39 -12.13 9.89
N PRO A 164 9.84 -10.86 9.79
CA PRO A 164 9.95 -9.99 10.95
C PRO A 164 8.62 -9.70 11.64
N ALA A 165 7.49 -9.79 10.93
CA ALA A 165 6.17 -9.59 11.52
C ALA A 165 5.72 -10.74 12.43
N LEU A 166 6.40 -11.88 12.37
CA LEU A 166 6.21 -13.00 13.32
C LEU A 166 6.86 -12.75 14.68
N VAL A 167 7.73 -11.73 14.77
CA VAL A 167 8.35 -11.32 16.03
C VAL A 167 7.42 -10.29 16.68
N GLU A 168 6.75 -10.72 17.72
CA GLU A 168 5.90 -9.87 18.53
C GLU A 168 6.74 -8.96 19.41
N VAL A 169 6.52 -7.66 19.35
CA VAL A 169 7.16 -6.70 20.25
C VAL A 169 6.15 -6.28 21.31
N ASN A 170 6.41 -6.66 22.55
CA ASN A 170 5.63 -6.18 23.67
C ASN A 170 6.04 -4.73 23.98
N ILE A 171 5.10 -3.80 23.82
CA ILE A 171 5.25 -2.38 24.12
C ILE A 171 4.52 -1.97 25.42
N GLY A 172 3.81 -2.91 26.06
CA GLY A 172 3.15 -2.70 27.33
C GLY A 172 4.05 -3.01 28.53
N SER A 173 3.53 -2.81 29.72
CA SER A 173 4.15 -3.26 30.97
C SER A 173 4.09 -4.79 31.11
N ALA A 174 4.86 -5.35 32.03
CA ALA A 174 4.83 -6.79 32.34
C ALA A 174 3.42 -7.24 32.79
N ASP A 175 2.68 -6.35 33.45
CA ASP A 175 1.35 -6.63 33.99
C ASP A 175 0.21 -6.36 32.98
N ALA A 176 0.50 -5.58 31.93
CA ALA A 176 -0.43 -5.29 30.83
C ALA A 176 0.30 -5.32 29.49
N PRO A 177 0.60 -6.50 28.94
CA PRO A 177 1.33 -6.64 27.69
C PRO A 177 0.45 -6.15 26.51
N ILE A 178 1.00 -5.20 25.75
CA ILE A 178 0.41 -4.76 24.48
C ILE A 178 1.34 -5.26 23.38
N VAL A 179 0.90 -6.27 22.67
CA VAL A 179 1.65 -6.86 21.55
C VAL A 179 1.31 -6.11 20.28
N VAL A 180 2.31 -5.49 19.66
CA VAL A 180 2.13 -4.74 18.41
C VAL A 180 3.06 -5.30 17.34
N PRO A 181 2.53 -5.63 16.15
CA PRO A 181 3.34 -6.06 15.02
C PRO A 181 4.00 -4.84 14.35
N THR A 182 5.02 -4.26 14.99
CA THR A 182 5.71 -3.04 14.50
C THR A 182 6.27 -3.21 13.09
N ALA A 183 6.78 -4.38 12.75
CA ALA A 183 7.25 -4.69 11.41
C ALA A 183 6.11 -4.66 10.37
N PHE A 184 4.90 -5.05 10.74
CA PHE A 184 3.73 -4.96 9.85
C PHE A 184 3.42 -3.50 9.49
N TYR A 185 3.41 -2.60 10.46
CA TYR A 185 3.17 -1.17 10.21
C TYR A 185 4.28 -0.55 9.35
N ALA A 186 5.53 -0.92 9.55
CA ALA A 186 6.63 -0.47 8.70
C ALA A 186 6.46 -0.92 7.24
N VAL A 187 6.15 -2.20 7.01
CA VAL A 187 5.95 -2.76 5.67
C VAL A 187 4.75 -2.11 4.97
N THR A 188 3.63 -1.90 5.66
CA THR A 188 2.46 -1.25 5.09
C THR A 188 2.74 0.21 4.72
N SER A 189 3.43 0.96 5.56
CA SER A 189 3.81 2.35 5.28
C SER A 189 4.74 2.45 4.07
N ILE A 190 5.76 1.58 3.97
CA ILE A 190 6.68 1.54 2.83
C ILE A 190 5.92 1.24 1.54
N THR A 191 4.97 0.30 1.58
CA THR A 191 4.17 -0.08 0.42
C THR A 191 3.37 1.11 -0.11
N VAL A 192 2.66 1.83 0.77
CA VAL A 192 1.86 2.99 0.35
C VAL A 192 2.74 4.11 -0.20
N ILE A 193 3.81 4.47 0.50
CA ILE A 193 4.73 5.54 0.04
C ILE A 193 5.32 5.16 -1.32
N GLY A 194 5.79 3.92 -1.49
CA GLY A 194 6.39 3.45 -2.74
C GLY A 194 5.41 3.51 -3.92
N LEU A 195 4.18 3.02 -3.74
CA LEU A 195 3.13 3.06 -4.75
C LEU A 195 2.71 4.50 -5.09
N TYR A 196 2.49 5.34 -4.09
CA TYR A 196 2.06 6.72 -4.28
C TYR A 196 3.12 7.56 -5.00
N LEU A 197 4.40 7.39 -4.67
CA LEU A 197 5.49 8.03 -5.41
C LEU A 197 5.55 7.54 -6.86
N ALA A 198 5.33 6.25 -7.10
CA ALA A 198 5.27 5.69 -8.45
C ALA A 198 4.10 6.27 -9.26
N PHE A 199 2.92 6.46 -8.64
CA PHE A 199 1.75 7.09 -9.28
C PHE A 199 1.95 8.59 -9.52
N MET A 200 2.65 9.28 -8.63
CA MET A 200 2.93 10.71 -8.77
C MET A 200 3.74 11.02 -10.03
N VAL A 201 4.72 10.17 -10.39
CA VAL A 201 5.62 10.41 -11.53
C VAL A 201 4.87 10.59 -12.85
N PRO A 202 4.01 9.66 -13.32
CA PRO A 202 3.27 9.84 -14.58
C PRO A 202 2.29 11.00 -14.53
N ILE A 203 1.66 11.29 -13.38
CA ILE A 203 0.77 12.44 -13.20
C ILE A 203 1.57 13.75 -13.38
N TYR A 204 2.72 13.86 -12.74
CA TYR A 204 3.62 15.00 -12.89
C TYR A 204 4.13 15.16 -14.34
N GLN A 205 4.54 14.07 -14.98
CA GLN A 205 5.00 14.09 -16.36
C GLN A 205 3.88 14.52 -17.31
N ARG A 206 2.63 14.09 -17.08
CA ARG A 206 1.47 14.53 -17.85
C ARG A 206 1.28 16.05 -17.76
N LEU A 207 1.43 16.63 -16.57
CA LEU A 207 1.38 18.09 -16.39
C LEU A 207 2.51 18.79 -17.15
N ARG A 208 3.74 18.28 -17.01
CA ARG A 208 4.93 18.86 -17.64
C ARG A 208 4.88 18.82 -19.17
N MET A 209 4.34 17.74 -19.73
CA MET A 209 4.21 17.60 -21.19
C MET A 209 3.11 18.47 -21.78
N GLY A 210 2.08 18.83 -21.01
CA GLY A 210 0.99 19.69 -21.46
C GLY A 210 0.37 19.20 -22.78
N ASP A 211 0.30 20.06 -23.76
CA ASP A 211 -0.32 19.77 -25.07
C ASP A 211 0.54 18.85 -25.97
N LYS A 212 1.80 18.60 -25.61
CA LYS A 212 2.68 17.65 -26.30
C LYS A 212 2.33 16.18 -25.99
N PHE A 213 1.53 15.94 -24.95
CA PHE A 213 1.13 14.59 -24.57
C PHE A 213 0.04 14.08 -25.52
N LYS A 214 0.29 12.96 -26.17
CA LYS A 214 -0.70 12.27 -26.98
C LYS A 214 -1.63 11.46 -26.07
N THR A 215 -2.90 11.87 -26.02
CA THR A 215 -3.93 11.20 -25.22
C THR A 215 -4.39 9.92 -25.90
N GLY A 216 -4.71 8.90 -25.09
CA GLY A 216 -5.42 7.72 -25.54
C GLY A 216 -6.91 8.00 -25.77
N SER A 217 -7.66 6.96 -26.14
CA SER A 217 -9.10 7.00 -26.37
C SER A 217 -9.90 7.39 -25.12
N TRP A 218 -9.45 6.95 -23.93
CA TRP A 218 -9.99 7.36 -22.64
C TRP A 218 -9.09 8.42 -22.02
N ASN A 219 -9.63 9.61 -21.79
CA ASN A 219 -8.85 10.72 -21.22
C ASN A 219 -9.74 11.70 -20.44
N LEU A 220 -9.11 12.50 -19.59
CA LEU A 220 -9.77 13.52 -18.75
C LEU A 220 -10.04 14.85 -19.48
N GLY A 221 -9.68 14.96 -20.75
CA GLY A 221 -9.75 16.23 -21.48
C GLY A 221 -8.98 17.34 -20.75
N SER A 222 -9.58 18.52 -20.64
CA SER A 222 -8.96 19.66 -19.92
C SER A 222 -8.95 19.53 -18.39
N LYS A 223 -9.72 18.59 -17.84
CA LYS A 223 -9.83 18.41 -16.37
C LYS A 223 -8.52 18.03 -15.71
N TYR A 224 -7.58 17.40 -16.42
CA TYR A 224 -6.28 17.06 -15.87
C TYR A 224 -5.51 18.26 -15.31
N LYS A 225 -5.75 19.48 -15.84
CA LYS A 225 -5.03 20.70 -15.44
C LYS A 225 -5.26 21.07 -13.96
N TRP A 226 -6.41 20.75 -13.41
CA TRP A 226 -6.71 20.98 -12.00
C TRP A 226 -6.69 19.71 -11.15
N MET A 227 -7.08 18.56 -11.71
CA MET A 227 -7.09 17.29 -10.98
C MET A 227 -5.67 16.81 -10.66
N ALA A 228 -4.74 16.92 -11.60
CA ALA A 228 -3.39 16.43 -11.40
C ALA A 228 -2.60 17.17 -10.30
N PRO A 229 -2.63 18.53 -10.20
CA PRO A 229 -2.04 19.23 -9.06
C PRO A 229 -2.64 18.82 -7.71
N ILE A 230 -3.96 18.64 -7.63
CA ILE A 230 -4.63 18.19 -6.41
C ILE A 230 -4.17 16.79 -6.03
N ALA A 231 -4.11 15.86 -6.99
CA ALA A 231 -3.64 14.50 -6.74
C ALA A 231 -2.17 14.47 -6.28
N ILE A 232 -1.30 15.30 -6.87
CA ILE A 232 0.09 15.41 -6.44
C ILE A 232 0.17 15.97 -5.01
N ALA A 233 -0.60 17.02 -4.70
CA ALA A 233 -0.61 17.61 -3.36
C ALA A 233 -1.11 16.61 -2.31
N GLU A 234 -2.18 15.87 -2.61
CA GLU A 234 -2.71 14.80 -1.76
C GLU A 234 -1.66 13.72 -1.52
N ILE A 235 -1.01 13.20 -2.57
CA ILE A 235 0.05 12.20 -2.46
C ILE A 235 1.18 12.69 -1.54
N VAL A 236 1.64 13.93 -1.71
CA VAL A 236 2.70 14.50 -0.88
C VAL A 236 2.27 14.59 0.58
N ILE A 237 1.06 15.09 0.85
CA ILE A 237 0.52 15.21 2.20
C ILE A 237 0.42 13.84 2.87
N ILE A 238 -0.15 12.85 2.18
CA ILE A 238 -0.30 11.50 2.71
C ILE A 238 1.05 10.84 2.96
N CYS A 239 2.02 10.98 2.05
CA CYS A 239 3.37 10.47 2.27
C CYS A 239 4.03 11.09 3.50
N ILE A 240 3.82 12.39 3.76
CA ILE A 240 4.31 13.06 4.98
C ILE A 240 3.71 12.41 6.22
N TYR A 241 2.40 12.17 6.25
CA TYR A 241 1.77 11.51 7.40
C TYR A 241 2.25 10.07 7.59
N PHE A 242 2.49 9.32 6.50
CA PHE A 242 3.02 7.95 6.61
C PHE A 242 4.46 7.88 7.15
N ILE A 243 5.24 8.96 7.07
CA ILE A 243 6.59 9.00 7.64
C ILE A 243 6.61 9.57 9.07
N MET A 244 5.53 10.20 9.53
CA MET A 244 5.44 10.71 10.89
C MET A 244 5.30 9.58 11.91
N PRO A 245 5.81 9.73 13.15
CA PRO A 245 5.53 8.81 14.25
C PRO A 245 4.03 8.74 14.51
N THR A 246 3.52 7.56 14.80
CA THR A 246 2.09 7.34 15.12
C THR A 246 1.76 7.59 16.59
N THR A 247 2.79 7.71 17.44
CA THR A 247 2.66 7.97 18.88
C THR A 247 3.65 9.03 19.33
N PRO A 248 3.37 9.79 20.41
CA PRO A 248 4.29 10.76 20.97
C PRO A 248 5.65 10.15 21.38
N MET A 249 5.68 8.88 21.80
CA MET A 249 6.90 8.16 22.15
C MET A 249 7.86 7.93 20.99
N GLY A 250 7.37 8.01 19.76
CA GLY A 250 8.20 7.89 18.54
C GLY A 250 8.92 9.18 18.13
N TRP A 251 8.62 10.31 18.77
CA TRP A 251 9.29 11.58 18.51
C TRP A 251 10.61 11.69 19.29
N PRO A 252 11.76 11.91 18.62
CA PRO A 252 13.06 12.05 19.31
C PRO A 252 13.13 13.19 20.35
N THR A 253 12.21 14.14 20.25
CA THR A 253 12.13 15.30 21.15
C THR A 253 11.19 15.07 22.34
N SER A 254 10.57 13.90 22.44
CA SER A 254 9.65 13.55 23.53
C SER A 254 10.44 13.10 24.77
N ASP A 255 10.05 13.56 25.97
CA ASP A 255 10.62 13.09 27.24
C ASP A 255 10.42 11.58 27.47
N SER A 256 9.40 11.01 26.80
CA SER A 256 9.07 9.57 26.84
C SER A 256 9.56 8.81 25.59
N PHE A 257 10.58 9.31 24.90
CA PHE A 257 11.09 8.69 23.67
C PHE A 257 11.53 7.24 23.90
N ASP A 258 11.01 6.34 23.05
CA ASP A 258 11.46 4.95 22.98
C ASP A 258 11.64 4.55 21.50
N ILE A 259 12.81 4.02 21.18
CA ILE A 259 13.20 3.59 19.84
C ILE A 259 12.23 2.55 19.23
N LYS A 260 11.51 1.80 20.06
CA LYS A 260 10.51 0.82 19.62
C LYS A 260 9.32 1.45 18.91
N PHE A 261 9.01 2.73 19.20
CA PHE A 261 7.89 3.48 18.62
C PHE A 261 8.30 4.36 17.44
N VAL A 262 9.58 4.36 17.08
CA VAL A 262 10.07 5.12 15.92
C VAL A 262 9.46 4.55 14.65
N ASN A 263 8.99 5.46 13.78
CA ASN A 263 8.57 5.07 12.44
C ASN A 263 9.80 4.87 11.54
N TYR A 264 10.10 3.64 11.21
CA TYR A 264 11.25 3.28 10.36
C TYR A 264 10.98 3.43 8.86
N ALA A 265 9.76 3.76 8.45
CA ALA A 265 9.41 3.94 7.04
C ALA A 265 10.32 4.95 6.31
N PRO A 266 10.68 6.13 6.87
CA PRO A 266 11.58 7.07 6.21
C PRO A 266 12.97 6.48 5.91
N VAL A 267 13.52 5.72 6.85
CA VAL A 267 14.84 5.09 6.71
C VAL A 267 14.81 4.01 5.63
N LEU A 268 13.79 3.17 5.63
CA LEU A 268 13.64 2.07 4.69
C LEU A 268 13.32 2.57 3.28
N VAL A 269 12.40 3.52 3.14
CA VAL A 269 12.07 4.12 1.84
C VAL A 269 13.26 4.94 1.30
N GLY A 270 13.81 5.83 2.12
CA GLY A 270 14.94 6.67 1.72
C GLY A 270 16.17 5.82 1.40
N GLY A 271 16.46 4.80 2.21
CA GLY A 271 17.55 3.86 1.97
C GLY A 271 17.37 3.07 0.69
N SER A 272 16.16 2.55 0.44
CA SER A 272 15.84 1.84 -0.81
C SER A 272 15.97 2.74 -2.03
N MET A 273 15.45 3.96 -1.97
CA MET A 273 15.58 4.93 -3.07
C MET A 273 17.03 5.33 -3.32
N LEU A 274 17.83 5.52 -2.26
CA LEU A 274 19.25 5.79 -2.38
C LEU A 274 20.01 4.63 -3.04
N LEU A 275 19.74 3.41 -2.63
CA LEU A 275 20.34 2.20 -3.23
C LEU A 275 19.97 2.08 -4.71
N LEU A 276 18.70 2.31 -5.06
CA LEU A 276 18.25 2.32 -6.46
C LEU A 276 18.90 3.44 -7.26
N TRP A 277 19.05 4.62 -6.69
CA TRP A 277 19.72 5.76 -7.31
C TRP A 277 21.21 5.48 -7.57
N ILE A 278 21.93 4.92 -6.58
CA ILE A 278 23.32 4.50 -6.72
C ILE A 278 23.45 3.44 -7.81
N TRP A 279 22.61 2.41 -7.76
CA TRP A 279 22.60 1.34 -8.76
C TRP A 279 22.31 1.87 -10.17
N TRP A 280 21.36 2.79 -10.30
CA TRP A 280 21.08 3.45 -11.57
C TRP A 280 22.34 4.12 -12.14
N HIS A 281 23.04 4.93 -11.36
CA HIS A 281 24.19 5.70 -11.83
C HIS A 281 25.42 4.83 -12.06
N LEU A 282 25.65 3.81 -11.25
CA LEU A 282 26.80 2.94 -11.40
C LEU A 282 26.65 1.92 -12.53
N SER A 283 25.44 1.41 -12.75
CA SER A 283 25.21 0.27 -13.64
C SER A 283 24.11 0.53 -14.68
N VAL A 284 22.85 0.74 -14.24
CA VAL A 284 21.68 0.64 -15.12
C VAL A 284 21.70 1.64 -16.28
N LYS A 285 22.09 2.87 -16.00
CA LYS A 285 22.19 3.95 -17.02
C LYS A 285 23.09 3.59 -18.22
N LYS A 286 24.00 2.63 -18.05
CA LYS A 286 24.98 2.25 -19.10
C LYS A 286 24.39 1.26 -20.12
N TRP A 287 23.36 0.52 -19.74
CA TRP A 287 22.85 -0.58 -20.57
C TRP A 287 21.33 -0.56 -20.77
N PHE A 288 20.57 0.13 -19.92
CA PHE A 288 19.13 0.22 -20.07
C PHE A 288 18.75 1.29 -21.10
N THR A 289 18.06 0.87 -22.15
CA THR A 289 17.67 1.73 -23.28
C THR A 289 16.19 2.14 -23.25
N GLY A 290 15.47 1.81 -22.18
CA GLY A 290 14.03 2.07 -22.06
C GLY A 290 13.18 0.83 -22.38
N PRO A 291 11.84 0.98 -22.31
CA PRO A 291 10.91 -0.10 -22.62
C PRO A 291 11.08 -0.59 -24.05
N LYS A 292 11.05 -1.93 -24.23
CA LYS A 292 11.09 -2.56 -25.54
C LYS A 292 9.67 -2.64 -26.08
N SER A 293 9.44 -2.04 -27.25
CA SER A 293 8.18 -2.24 -27.97
C SER A 293 8.06 -3.71 -28.39
N THR A 294 6.96 -4.33 -28.04
CA THR A 294 6.61 -5.71 -28.44
C THR A 294 5.58 -5.73 -29.59
N ILE A 295 5.46 -4.61 -30.30
CA ILE A 295 4.60 -4.49 -31.48
C ILE A 295 5.42 -4.82 -32.73
#